data_26203e2ee2defa09e39deff46b7fa4c5
#
_entry.id   26203e2ee2defa09e39deff46b7fa4c5
#
_cell.length_a   1.000
_cell.length_b   1.000
_cell.length_c   1.000
_cell.angle_alpha   90.00
_cell.angle_beta   90.00
_cell.angle_gamma   90.00
#
_symmetry.space_group_name_H-M   'P 1'
#
loop_
_entity.id
_entity.type
_entity.pdbx_description
1 polymer ?
#
loop_
_entity_poly.entity_id
_entity_poly.type
_entity_poly.pdbx_seq_one_letter_code
_entity_poly.pdbx_strand_id
1 'polypeptide(L)'
;MMRVRRSVQQDPLRESERVLACCVIAREKIEIGNYDAGCAVLKPWWKLGNWPNQKGLNPLAAAELLLISGALTDSVARAKRIVGGQRLAEALISGAIALFDHVGENTRSIEARIELGCCYYHQGLFDIAQSTLEECVKSLTEQDYELRAVALIRLAIVERHSGKLQQAVGLLEQVSTVEDSLTPWTKGRFRTEMANTLKEFGVADGQMNCLDRALTHYKEAAFQFEQVGNLRYAAAVENNRGHLLLSLNRFAESTAHLKRARMLFSELVDTIGCAQVDETMAQLYLCSGRYELAQQAIELAVTTLEGSGEDALLAEALTTRGLILCRLEHRQEAKPVLERARRVAERCGDREGAGRALLILIEEMCDQLADDERREIGAQANQLLANSQQQATRERLRKCLDMIAEAHSRTKRNANRRFTHRKWPRLASCRLALPIM
;
A
#
# COMPACT_ATOMS: atom_id res chain seq x y z
N MET A 1 -35.23 47.45 -28.70
CA MET A 1 -35.55 46.39 -27.73
C MET A 1 -34.29 45.81 -27.15
N MET A 2 -33.77 46.39 -26.07
CA MET A 2 -32.62 45.84 -25.34
C MET A 2 -33.12 44.71 -24.40
N ARG A 3 -32.70 43.47 -24.67
CA ARG A 3 -32.88 42.36 -23.74
C ARG A 3 -31.84 42.48 -22.62
N VAL A 4 -32.28 42.95 -21.45
CA VAL A 4 -31.54 42.87 -20.20
C VAL A 4 -31.39 41.40 -19.84
N ARG A 5 -30.17 40.85 -20.00
CA ARG A 5 -29.81 39.56 -19.40
C ARG A 5 -29.75 39.78 -17.88
N ARG A 6 -30.83 39.43 -17.16
CA ARG A 6 -30.77 39.25 -15.71
C ARG A 6 -29.74 38.13 -15.44
N SER A 7 -28.56 38.48 -14.94
CA SER A 7 -27.67 37.55 -14.27
C SER A 7 -28.47 37.01 -13.07
N VAL A 8 -28.76 35.71 -13.09
CA VAL A 8 -29.30 35.02 -11.92
C VAL A 8 -28.21 35.14 -10.87
N GLN A 9 -28.32 36.07 -9.94
CA GLN A 9 -27.52 36.07 -8.70
C GLN A 9 -27.85 34.76 -8.02
N GLN A 10 -26.88 33.81 -8.05
CA GLN A 10 -26.99 32.59 -7.27
C GLN A 10 -27.06 32.99 -5.80
N ASP A 11 -28.08 32.52 -5.11
CA ASP A 11 -28.27 32.73 -3.69
C ASP A 11 -27.10 32.08 -2.95
N PRO A 12 -26.24 32.84 -2.24
CA PRO A 12 -25.04 32.28 -1.57
C PRO A 12 -25.34 31.16 -0.55
N LEU A 13 -26.53 31.20 0.06
CA LEU A 13 -27.00 30.18 0.99
C LEU A 13 -27.26 28.88 0.24
N ARG A 14 -27.97 28.91 -0.87
CA ARG A 14 -28.22 27.72 -1.71
C ARG A 14 -26.93 27.12 -2.30
N GLU A 15 -25.96 27.97 -2.66
CA GLU A 15 -24.69 27.49 -3.19
C GLU A 15 -23.86 26.81 -2.11
N SER A 16 -23.84 27.32 -0.88
CA SER A 16 -23.17 26.68 0.26
C SER A 16 -23.79 25.31 0.59
N GLU A 17 -25.13 25.22 0.59
CA GLU A 17 -25.83 23.93 0.80
C GLU A 17 -25.50 22.91 -0.31
N ARG A 18 -25.42 23.34 -1.56
CA ARG A 18 -25.01 22.49 -2.69
C ARG A 18 -23.60 21.96 -2.51
N VAL A 19 -22.64 22.81 -2.13
CA VAL A 19 -21.26 22.41 -1.87
C VAL A 19 -21.21 21.37 -0.77
N LEU A 20 -21.89 21.61 0.36
CA LEU A 20 -21.92 20.64 1.47
C LEU A 20 -22.46 19.28 1.04
N ALA A 21 -23.59 19.26 0.32
CA ALA A 21 -24.15 18.00 -0.21
C ALA A 21 -23.19 17.30 -1.16
N CYS A 22 -22.50 18.03 -2.05
CA CYS A 22 -21.51 17.46 -2.95
C CYS A 22 -20.27 16.95 -2.19
N CYS A 23 -19.84 17.61 -1.12
CA CYS A 23 -18.75 17.15 -0.26
C CYS A 23 -19.08 15.81 0.42
N VAL A 24 -20.32 15.62 0.88
CA VAL A 24 -20.78 14.33 1.42
C VAL A 24 -20.67 13.22 0.37
N ILE A 25 -21.22 13.47 -0.83
CA ILE A 25 -21.15 12.49 -1.93
C ILE A 25 -19.68 12.20 -2.32
N ALA A 26 -18.85 13.24 -2.40
CA ALA A 26 -17.43 13.05 -2.75
C ALA A 26 -16.68 12.25 -1.68
N ARG A 27 -17.01 12.42 -0.39
CA ARG A 27 -16.47 11.61 0.72
C ARG A 27 -16.84 10.13 0.56
N GLU A 28 -18.10 9.81 0.26
CA GLU A 28 -18.52 8.43 -0.03
C GLU A 28 -17.74 7.83 -1.21
N LYS A 29 -17.44 8.65 -2.24
CA LYS A 29 -16.62 8.18 -3.38
C LYS A 29 -15.15 7.93 -2.99
N ILE A 30 -14.59 8.72 -2.07
CA ILE A 30 -13.25 8.48 -1.50
C ILE A 30 -13.25 7.14 -0.75
N GLU A 31 -14.24 6.89 0.09
CA GLU A 31 -14.34 5.67 0.89
C GLU A 31 -14.36 4.40 0.04
N ILE A 32 -15.07 4.43 -1.09
CA ILE A 32 -15.10 3.29 -2.02
C ILE A 32 -13.94 3.29 -3.03
N GLY A 33 -12.98 4.23 -2.92
CA GLY A 33 -11.82 4.34 -3.80
C GLY A 33 -12.11 4.84 -5.21
N ASN A 34 -13.31 5.39 -5.46
CA ASN A 34 -13.68 5.96 -6.76
C ASN A 34 -13.34 7.45 -6.82
N TYR A 35 -12.05 7.76 -6.84
CA TYR A 35 -11.54 9.13 -6.78
C TYR A 35 -11.94 9.98 -7.99
N ASP A 36 -12.02 9.40 -9.19
CA ASP A 36 -12.41 10.13 -10.39
C ASP A 36 -13.88 10.60 -10.30
N ALA A 37 -14.78 9.76 -9.76
CA ALA A 37 -16.15 10.17 -9.47
C ALA A 37 -16.21 11.25 -8.36
N GLY A 38 -15.39 11.13 -7.31
CA GLY A 38 -15.25 12.16 -6.28
C GLY A 38 -14.83 13.52 -6.87
N CYS A 39 -13.82 13.52 -7.72
CA CYS A 39 -13.38 14.73 -8.43
C CYS A 39 -14.49 15.30 -9.34
N ALA A 40 -15.24 14.44 -10.02
CA ALA A 40 -16.32 14.84 -10.92
C ALA A 40 -17.46 15.56 -10.18
N VAL A 41 -17.81 15.12 -8.97
CA VAL A 41 -18.83 15.74 -8.11
C VAL A 41 -18.44 17.17 -7.74
N LEU A 42 -17.16 17.44 -7.45
CA LEU A 42 -16.67 18.77 -7.06
C LEU A 42 -16.29 19.68 -8.24
N LYS A 43 -16.37 19.19 -9.47
CA LYS A 43 -15.95 19.93 -10.69
C LYS A 43 -16.48 21.38 -10.82
N PRO A 44 -17.69 21.75 -10.35
CA PRO A 44 -18.15 23.12 -10.42
C PRO A 44 -17.28 24.11 -9.62
N TRP A 45 -16.68 23.66 -8.53
CA TRP A 45 -15.90 24.51 -7.62
C TRP A 45 -14.42 24.18 -7.59
N TRP A 46 -14.05 22.98 -8.02
CA TRP A 46 -12.67 22.50 -7.92
C TRP A 46 -12.26 21.61 -9.10
N LYS A 47 -10.98 21.71 -9.46
CA LYS A 47 -10.30 20.83 -10.38
C LYS A 47 -8.99 20.38 -9.73
N LEU A 48 -8.65 19.10 -9.89
CA LEU A 48 -7.43 18.53 -9.36
C LEU A 48 -6.20 19.37 -9.74
N GLY A 49 -5.32 19.59 -8.79
CA GLY A 49 -4.11 20.40 -8.96
C GLY A 49 -4.31 21.90 -8.73
N ASN A 50 -5.53 22.36 -8.48
CA ASN A 50 -5.82 23.78 -8.24
C ASN A 50 -6.39 24.01 -6.84
N TRP A 51 -6.37 25.27 -6.41
CA TRP A 51 -7.10 25.71 -5.22
C TRP A 51 -8.58 25.82 -5.55
N PRO A 52 -9.50 25.37 -4.65
CA PRO A 52 -10.94 25.45 -4.88
C PRO A 52 -11.44 26.90 -4.90
N ASN A 53 -12.47 27.14 -5.72
CA ASN A 53 -13.16 28.42 -5.75
C ASN A 53 -14.15 28.52 -4.58
N GLN A 54 -13.85 29.36 -3.60
CA GLN A 54 -14.64 29.57 -2.38
C GLN A 54 -15.54 30.80 -2.44
N LYS A 55 -15.57 31.51 -3.59
CA LYS A 55 -16.27 32.78 -3.72
C LYS A 55 -17.79 32.60 -3.49
N GLY A 56 -18.32 33.33 -2.52
CA GLY A 56 -19.75 33.31 -2.18
C GLY A 56 -20.16 32.13 -1.28
N LEU A 57 -19.22 31.31 -0.83
CA LEU A 57 -19.52 30.29 0.15
C LEU A 57 -19.41 30.83 1.58
N ASN A 58 -20.23 30.29 2.48
CA ASN A 58 -20.04 30.53 3.91
C ASN A 58 -18.76 29.78 4.39
N PRO A 59 -18.17 30.18 5.54
CA PRO A 59 -16.91 29.59 6.00
C PRO A 59 -16.95 28.07 6.19
N LEU A 60 -18.08 27.51 6.65
CA LEU A 60 -18.24 26.07 6.84
C LEU A 60 -18.19 25.31 5.51
N ALA A 61 -18.93 25.77 4.49
CA ALA A 61 -18.91 25.14 3.17
C ALA A 61 -17.54 25.27 2.48
N ALA A 62 -16.85 26.41 2.70
CA ALA A 62 -15.49 26.61 2.21
C ALA A 62 -14.51 25.64 2.88
N ALA A 63 -14.61 25.43 4.19
CA ALA A 63 -13.78 24.48 4.94
C ALA A 63 -13.99 23.04 4.48
N GLU A 64 -15.25 22.59 4.32
CA GLU A 64 -15.58 21.26 3.80
C GLU A 64 -15.03 21.05 2.39
N LEU A 65 -15.20 22.02 1.52
CA LEU A 65 -14.68 21.96 0.15
C LEU A 65 -13.16 21.81 0.14
N LEU A 66 -12.45 22.56 0.98
CA LEU A 66 -10.99 22.45 1.12
C LEU A 66 -10.58 21.07 1.64
N LEU A 67 -11.23 20.56 2.70
CA LEU A 67 -10.94 19.26 3.29
C LEU A 67 -11.09 18.14 2.27
N ILE A 68 -12.24 18.07 1.59
CA ILE A 68 -12.51 17.00 0.63
C ILE A 68 -11.63 17.12 -0.63
N SER A 69 -11.37 18.34 -1.11
CA SER A 69 -10.44 18.57 -2.20
C SER A 69 -9.00 18.15 -1.82
N GLY A 70 -8.60 18.41 -0.56
CA GLY A 70 -7.31 17.99 -0.01
C GLY A 70 -7.20 16.46 0.05
N ALA A 71 -8.18 15.77 0.61
CA ALA A 71 -8.23 14.31 0.71
C ALA A 71 -8.22 13.63 -0.68
N LEU A 72 -8.98 14.17 -1.64
CA LEU A 72 -8.93 13.70 -3.04
C LEU A 72 -7.57 13.96 -3.69
N THR A 73 -6.97 15.14 -3.44
CA THR A 73 -5.64 15.47 -3.96
C THR A 73 -4.59 14.49 -3.44
N ASP A 74 -4.58 14.20 -2.13
CA ASP A 74 -3.66 13.23 -1.54
C ASP A 74 -3.84 11.84 -2.16
N SER A 75 -5.08 11.35 -2.23
CA SER A 75 -5.40 10.03 -2.76
C SER A 75 -5.00 9.88 -4.24
N VAL A 76 -5.34 10.89 -5.08
CA VAL A 76 -5.02 10.86 -6.52
C VAL A 76 -3.52 11.10 -6.76
N ALA A 77 -2.89 12.01 -6.00
CA ALA A 77 -1.47 12.28 -6.12
C ALA A 77 -0.64 11.05 -5.79
N ARG A 78 -1.06 10.27 -4.81
CA ARG A 78 -0.45 8.99 -4.45
C ARG A 78 -0.67 7.94 -5.52
N ALA A 79 -1.90 7.76 -6.00
CA ALA A 79 -2.22 6.78 -7.03
C ALA A 79 -1.55 7.10 -8.38
N LYS A 80 -1.58 8.37 -8.81
CA LYS A 80 -1.05 8.81 -10.12
C LYS A 80 0.33 9.49 -10.01
N ARG A 81 0.98 9.50 -8.83
CA ARG A 81 2.31 10.06 -8.54
C ARG A 81 2.51 11.49 -9.04
N ILE A 82 1.55 12.34 -8.77
CA ILE A 82 1.60 13.74 -9.17
C ILE A 82 2.62 14.48 -8.29
N VAL A 83 3.72 14.90 -8.90
CA VAL A 83 4.77 15.66 -8.19
C VAL A 83 4.18 16.93 -7.58
N GLY A 84 4.44 17.14 -6.28
CA GLY A 84 3.91 18.29 -5.53
C GLY A 84 2.44 18.14 -5.11
N GLY A 85 1.72 17.11 -5.54
CA GLY A 85 0.31 16.90 -5.19
C GLY A 85 0.10 16.74 -3.68
N GLN A 86 0.98 16.05 -2.98
CA GLN A 86 0.89 15.87 -1.52
C GLN A 86 1.08 17.18 -0.76
N ARG A 87 1.98 18.08 -1.21
CA ARG A 87 2.13 19.42 -0.61
C ARG A 87 0.88 20.29 -0.83
N LEU A 88 0.25 20.16 -2.01
CA LEU A 88 -1.02 20.85 -2.25
C LEU A 88 -2.13 20.28 -1.35
N ALA A 89 -2.20 18.98 -1.18
CA ALA A 89 -3.15 18.34 -0.26
C ALA A 89 -2.98 18.85 1.18
N GLU A 90 -1.75 18.88 1.67
CA GLU A 90 -1.39 19.43 2.97
C GLU A 90 -1.85 20.89 3.12
N ALA A 91 -1.59 21.74 2.12
CA ALA A 91 -2.00 23.14 2.16
C ALA A 91 -3.54 23.30 2.16
N LEU A 92 -4.26 22.49 1.38
CA LEU A 92 -5.73 22.48 1.33
C LEU A 92 -6.33 22.06 2.67
N ILE A 93 -5.83 20.96 3.25
CA ILE A 93 -6.31 20.44 4.55
C ILE A 93 -5.99 21.45 5.67
N SER A 94 -4.79 22.04 5.66
CA SER A 94 -4.42 23.09 6.64
C SER A 94 -5.32 24.32 6.51
N GLY A 95 -5.69 24.72 5.31
CA GLY A 95 -6.69 25.77 5.06
C GLY A 95 -8.07 25.42 5.61
N ALA A 96 -8.49 24.16 5.49
CA ALA A 96 -9.74 23.68 6.08
C ALA A 96 -9.72 23.76 7.61
N ILE A 97 -8.62 23.31 8.25
CA ILE A 97 -8.44 23.39 9.71
C ILE A 97 -8.60 24.84 10.19
N ALA A 98 -7.90 25.79 9.55
CA ALA A 98 -7.97 27.19 9.94
C ALA A 98 -9.40 27.77 9.86
N LEU A 99 -10.19 27.36 8.85
CA LEU A 99 -11.59 27.79 8.73
C LEU A 99 -12.48 27.10 9.77
N PHE A 100 -12.33 25.80 10.04
CA PHE A 100 -13.08 25.11 11.08
C PHE A 100 -12.79 25.70 12.46
N ASP A 101 -11.52 25.99 12.77
CA ASP A 101 -11.13 26.65 14.02
C ASP A 101 -11.77 28.06 14.13
N HIS A 102 -11.80 28.82 13.04
CA HIS A 102 -12.41 30.16 13.00
C HIS A 102 -13.91 30.13 13.26
N VAL A 103 -14.63 29.11 12.79
CA VAL A 103 -16.09 29.00 12.98
C VAL A 103 -16.47 28.20 14.24
N GLY A 104 -15.49 27.68 14.99
CA GLY A 104 -15.71 26.93 16.22
C GLY A 104 -16.16 25.48 16.03
N GLU A 105 -15.96 24.92 14.83
CA GLU A 105 -16.30 23.54 14.49
C GLU A 105 -15.18 22.58 14.92
N ASN A 106 -15.01 22.44 16.23
CA ASN A 106 -13.86 21.73 16.84
C ASN A 106 -13.74 20.26 16.37
N THR A 107 -14.85 19.52 16.32
CA THR A 107 -14.85 18.11 15.90
C THR A 107 -14.41 17.97 14.43
N ARG A 108 -14.88 18.89 13.57
CA ARG A 108 -14.47 18.93 12.16
C ARG A 108 -13.02 19.34 11.98
N SER A 109 -12.50 20.23 12.82
CA SER A 109 -11.08 20.59 12.85
C SER A 109 -10.22 19.38 13.22
N ILE A 110 -10.63 18.60 14.23
CA ILE A 110 -9.90 17.38 14.62
C ILE A 110 -9.95 16.34 13.49
N GLU A 111 -11.09 16.13 12.85
CA GLU A 111 -11.19 15.25 11.68
C GLU A 111 -10.23 15.68 10.55
N ALA A 112 -10.18 16.96 10.25
CA ALA A 112 -9.23 17.50 9.25
C ALA A 112 -7.76 17.29 9.68
N ARG A 113 -7.44 17.41 10.99
CA ARG A 113 -6.10 17.11 11.52
C ARG A 113 -5.75 15.62 11.39
N ILE A 114 -6.71 14.72 11.55
CA ILE A 114 -6.50 13.27 11.30
C ILE A 114 -6.16 13.03 9.83
N GLU A 115 -6.86 13.67 8.88
CA GLU A 115 -6.52 13.58 7.46
C GLU A 115 -5.15 14.21 7.14
N LEU A 116 -4.78 15.30 7.85
CA LEU A 116 -3.44 15.89 7.73
C LEU A 116 -2.35 14.92 8.21
N GLY A 117 -2.59 14.22 9.34
CA GLY A 117 -1.70 13.17 9.81
C GLY A 117 -1.50 12.05 8.79
N CYS A 118 -2.58 11.66 8.07
CA CYS A 118 -2.48 10.72 6.96
C CYS A 118 -1.63 11.28 5.80
N CYS A 119 -1.79 12.55 5.49
CA CYS A 119 -1.01 13.22 4.45
C CYS A 119 0.49 13.22 4.79
N TYR A 120 0.86 13.49 6.04
CA TYR A 120 2.25 13.38 6.52
C TYR A 120 2.78 11.95 6.45
N TYR A 121 1.98 10.97 6.85
CA TYR A 121 2.33 9.56 6.72
C TYR A 121 2.63 9.19 5.26
N HIS A 122 1.80 9.61 4.30
CA HIS A 122 2.02 9.36 2.87
C HIS A 122 3.24 10.09 2.29
N GLN A 123 3.70 11.17 2.95
CA GLN A 123 4.95 11.85 2.62
C GLN A 123 6.19 11.17 3.25
N GLY A 124 6.02 10.14 4.08
CA GLY A 124 7.09 9.49 4.83
C GLY A 124 7.54 10.29 6.06
N LEU A 125 6.80 11.32 6.47
CA LEU A 125 7.06 12.15 7.65
C LEU A 125 6.46 11.52 8.90
N PHE A 126 6.93 10.32 9.26
CA PHE A 126 6.33 9.49 10.29
C PHE A 126 6.28 10.14 11.67
N ASP A 127 7.33 10.86 12.08
CA ASP A 127 7.35 11.53 13.38
C ASP A 127 6.31 12.65 13.47
N ILE A 128 6.11 13.41 12.38
CA ILE A 128 5.10 14.47 12.32
C ILE A 128 3.70 13.86 12.26
N ALA A 129 3.51 12.79 11.49
CA ALA A 129 2.24 12.07 11.45
C ALA A 129 1.87 11.52 12.83
N GLN A 130 2.82 10.89 13.53
CA GLN A 130 2.64 10.36 14.88
C GLN A 130 2.21 11.47 15.85
N SER A 131 2.99 12.55 15.97
CA SER A 131 2.67 13.64 16.90
C SER A 131 1.30 14.28 16.62
N THR A 132 0.98 14.52 15.32
CA THR A 132 -0.31 15.08 14.92
C THR A 132 -1.48 14.16 15.33
N LEU A 133 -1.36 12.85 15.08
CA LEU A 133 -2.42 11.89 15.45
C LEU A 133 -2.54 11.68 16.96
N GLU A 134 -1.43 11.69 17.71
CA GLU A 134 -1.45 11.63 19.18
C GLU A 134 -2.18 12.84 19.77
N GLU A 135 -1.95 14.05 19.25
CA GLU A 135 -2.67 15.25 19.67
C GLU A 135 -4.18 15.12 19.39
N CYS A 136 -4.57 14.59 18.24
CA CYS A 136 -5.96 14.31 17.93
C CYS A 136 -6.58 13.34 18.94
N VAL A 137 -5.92 12.23 19.26
CA VAL A 137 -6.41 11.25 20.23
C VAL A 137 -6.57 11.86 21.62
N LYS A 138 -5.64 12.74 22.05
CA LYS A 138 -5.71 13.44 23.34
C LYS A 138 -6.83 14.47 23.41
N SER A 139 -7.19 15.08 22.28
CA SER A 139 -8.23 16.11 22.19
C SER A 139 -9.65 15.54 22.10
N LEU A 140 -9.79 14.23 21.83
CA LEU A 140 -11.08 13.54 21.70
C LEU A 140 -11.50 12.92 23.04
N THR A 141 -12.78 13.05 23.36
CA THR A 141 -13.40 12.48 24.56
C THR A 141 -13.91 11.05 24.32
N GLU A 142 -14.39 10.39 25.35
CA GLU A 142 -15.03 9.06 25.23
C GLU A 142 -16.34 9.12 24.43
N GLN A 143 -16.98 10.28 24.36
CA GLN A 143 -18.20 10.48 23.56
C GLN A 143 -17.92 10.52 22.05
N ASP A 144 -16.68 10.89 21.69
CA ASP A 144 -16.21 10.94 20.29
C ASP A 144 -15.66 9.57 19.82
N TYR A 145 -16.21 8.48 20.33
CA TYR A 145 -15.66 7.12 20.20
C TYR A 145 -15.35 6.72 18.74
N GLU A 146 -16.21 7.08 17.77
CA GLU A 146 -16.00 6.76 16.35
C GLU A 146 -14.77 7.49 15.79
N LEU A 147 -14.68 8.81 15.99
CA LEU A 147 -13.58 9.62 15.51
C LEU A 147 -12.26 9.26 16.22
N ARG A 148 -12.34 8.96 17.54
CA ARG A 148 -11.21 8.48 18.32
C ARG A 148 -10.70 7.13 17.80
N ALA A 149 -11.60 6.21 17.46
CA ALA A 149 -11.23 4.93 16.84
C ALA A 149 -10.50 5.14 15.50
N VAL A 150 -11.00 6.04 14.65
CA VAL A 150 -10.35 6.40 13.37
C VAL A 150 -8.94 6.93 13.62
N ALA A 151 -8.76 7.86 14.57
CA ALA A 151 -7.44 8.41 14.94
C ALA A 151 -6.48 7.33 15.45
N LEU A 152 -6.94 6.44 16.33
CA LEU A 152 -6.15 5.32 16.86
C LEU A 152 -5.75 4.32 15.75
N ILE A 153 -6.65 3.99 14.84
CA ILE A 153 -6.35 3.13 13.68
C ILE A 153 -5.27 3.76 12.79
N ARG A 154 -5.38 5.07 12.50
CA ARG A 154 -4.37 5.79 11.71
C ARG A 154 -3.02 5.85 12.42
N LEU A 155 -3.02 6.10 13.73
CA LEU A 155 -1.80 6.09 14.54
C LEU A 155 -1.15 4.69 14.56
N ALA A 156 -1.95 3.63 14.71
CA ALA A 156 -1.45 2.25 14.63
C ALA A 156 -0.80 1.92 13.28
N ILE A 157 -1.32 2.45 12.17
CA ILE A 157 -0.70 2.32 10.84
C ILE A 157 0.69 2.98 10.84
N VAL A 158 0.80 4.20 11.39
CA VAL A 158 2.09 4.92 11.48
C VAL A 158 3.09 4.14 12.32
N GLU A 159 2.68 3.65 13.50
CA GLU A 159 3.55 2.88 14.41
C GLU A 159 3.98 1.55 13.78
N ARG A 160 3.09 0.85 13.09
CA ARG A 160 3.40 -0.38 12.36
C ARG A 160 4.46 -0.14 11.28
N HIS A 161 4.30 0.91 10.46
CA HIS A 161 5.27 1.25 9.43
C HIS A 161 6.60 1.79 9.97
N SER A 162 6.59 2.30 11.20
CA SER A 162 7.80 2.67 11.95
C SER A 162 8.47 1.46 12.63
N GLY A 163 7.94 0.24 12.44
CA GLY A 163 8.47 -0.99 13.04
C GLY A 163 8.10 -1.20 14.50
N LYS A 164 7.26 -0.34 15.07
CA LYS A 164 6.84 -0.38 16.48
C LYS A 164 5.57 -1.25 16.65
N LEU A 165 5.65 -2.53 16.28
CA LEU A 165 4.51 -3.44 16.18
C LEU A 165 3.75 -3.59 17.51
N GLN A 166 4.45 -3.65 18.64
CA GLN A 166 3.84 -3.78 19.97
C GLN A 166 2.96 -2.55 20.29
N GLN A 167 3.42 -1.36 19.93
CA GLN A 167 2.65 -0.12 20.15
C GLN A 167 1.42 -0.09 19.24
N ALA A 168 1.56 -0.51 17.97
CA ALA A 168 0.45 -0.62 17.06
C ALA A 168 -0.64 -1.58 17.56
N VAL A 169 -0.26 -2.75 18.11
CA VAL A 169 -1.21 -3.69 18.74
C VAL A 169 -1.93 -3.01 19.89
N GLY A 170 -1.20 -2.37 20.83
CA GLY A 170 -1.80 -1.71 21.99
C GLY A 170 -2.79 -0.58 21.64
N LEU A 171 -2.54 0.15 20.55
CA LEU A 171 -3.48 1.16 20.02
C LEU A 171 -4.75 0.50 19.46
N LEU A 172 -4.61 -0.58 18.72
CA LEU A 172 -5.75 -1.32 18.18
C LEU A 172 -6.55 -2.04 19.27
N GLU A 173 -5.92 -2.50 20.34
CA GLU A 173 -6.61 -3.06 21.51
C GLU A 173 -7.50 -2.02 22.19
N GLN A 174 -7.11 -0.74 22.24
CA GLN A 174 -7.99 0.33 22.70
C GLN A 174 -9.23 0.48 21.80
N VAL A 175 -9.10 0.34 20.48
CA VAL A 175 -10.26 0.37 19.58
C VAL A 175 -11.20 -0.80 19.83
N SER A 176 -10.67 -1.98 20.18
CA SER A 176 -11.48 -3.17 20.44
C SER A 176 -12.45 -2.99 21.61
N THR A 177 -12.14 -2.12 22.58
CA THR A 177 -13.00 -1.87 23.75
C THR A 177 -14.34 -1.19 23.40
N VAL A 178 -14.40 -0.49 22.26
CA VAL A 178 -15.58 0.24 21.78
C VAL A 178 -16.13 -0.32 20.47
N GLU A 179 -15.60 -1.45 20.01
CA GLU A 179 -15.91 -1.98 18.68
C GLU A 179 -17.40 -2.14 18.40
N ASP A 180 -18.17 -2.64 19.37
CA ASP A 180 -19.62 -2.88 19.18
C ASP A 180 -20.38 -1.61 18.79
N SER A 181 -19.90 -0.45 19.21
CA SER A 181 -20.50 0.86 18.94
C SER A 181 -20.04 1.47 17.61
N LEU A 182 -19.00 0.93 16.96
CA LEU A 182 -18.45 1.49 15.72
C LEU A 182 -19.34 1.16 14.51
N THR A 183 -19.24 2.02 13.50
CA THR A 183 -19.85 1.74 12.19
C THR A 183 -19.20 0.51 11.55
N PRO A 184 -19.93 -0.24 10.70
CA PRO A 184 -19.33 -1.39 10.00
C PRO A 184 -18.10 -1.01 9.16
N TRP A 185 -18.06 0.20 8.60
CA TRP A 185 -16.90 0.73 7.88
C TRP A 185 -15.66 0.81 8.79
N THR A 186 -15.79 1.44 9.95
CA THR A 186 -14.67 1.57 10.90
C THR A 186 -14.28 0.23 11.51
N LYS A 187 -15.26 -0.67 11.79
CA LYS A 187 -14.99 -2.07 12.18
C LYS A 187 -14.14 -2.79 11.14
N GLY A 188 -14.54 -2.71 9.86
CA GLY A 188 -13.80 -3.34 8.76
C GLY A 188 -12.36 -2.83 8.69
N ARG A 189 -12.14 -1.54 8.82
CA ARG A 189 -10.81 -0.93 8.85
C ARG A 189 -9.99 -1.36 10.06
N PHE A 190 -10.58 -1.30 11.24
CA PHE A 190 -9.96 -1.77 12.49
C PHE A 190 -9.49 -3.23 12.36
N ARG A 191 -10.39 -4.11 11.94
CA ARG A 191 -10.09 -5.53 11.77
C ARG A 191 -9.01 -5.80 10.71
N THR A 192 -8.99 -5.01 9.62
CA THR A 192 -7.94 -5.09 8.61
C THR A 192 -6.58 -4.71 9.19
N GLU A 193 -6.49 -3.60 9.92
CA GLU A 193 -5.21 -3.16 10.48
C GLU A 193 -4.73 -4.05 11.63
N MET A 194 -5.64 -4.59 12.45
CA MET A 194 -5.30 -5.60 13.44
C MET A 194 -4.72 -6.86 12.75
N ALA A 195 -5.35 -7.32 11.67
CA ALA A 195 -4.84 -8.46 10.91
C ALA A 195 -3.45 -8.18 10.30
N ASN A 196 -3.26 -7.00 9.69
CA ASN A 196 -1.97 -6.59 9.13
C ASN A 196 -0.88 -6.57 10.20
N THR A 197 -1.17 -5.97 11.35
CA THR A 197 -0.20 -5.85 12.48
C THR A 197 0.14 -7.22 13.07
N LEU A 198 -0.87 -8.07 13.32
CA LEU A 198 -0.65 -9.42 13.83
C LEU A 198 0.11 -10.31 12.82
N LYS A 199 -0.14 -10.14 11.53
CA LYS A 199 0.60 -10.83 10.46
C LYS A 199 2.09 -10.47 10.54
N GLU A 200 2.42 -9.19 10.56
CA GLU A 200 3.81 -8.73 10.64
C GLU A 200 4.48 -9.19 11.94
N PHE A 201 3.78 -9.08 13.06
CA PHE A 201 4.26 -9.54 14.35
C PHE A 201 4.50 -11.05 14.36
N GLY A 202 3.55 -11.84 13.87
CA GLY A 202 3.67 -13.30 13.80
C GLY A 202 4.79 -13.78 12.90
N VAL A 203 5.07 -13.07 11.80
CA VAL A 203 6.20 -13.39 10.92
C VAL A 203 7.53 -13.01 11.56
N ALA A 204 7.60 -11.83 12.22
CA ALA A 204 8.84 -11.37 12.85
C ALA A 204 9.30 -12.32 13.98
N ASP A 205 8.36 -12.80 14.80
CA ASP A 205 8.64 -13.61 15.99
C ASP A 205 8.38 -15.10 15.80
N GLY A 206 7.94 -15.53 14.61
CA GLY A 206 7.61 -16.94 14.33
C GLY A 206 6.37 -17.44 15.09
N GLN A 207 5.49 -16.54 15.52
CA GLN A 207 4.32 -16.85 16.35
C GLN A 207 3.10 -17.25 15.50
N MET A 208 2.91 -18.54 15.28
CA MET A 208 1.78 -19.08 14.50
C MET A 208 0.40 -18.64 15.03
N ASN A 209 0.23 -18.51 16.34
CA ASN A 209 -1.03 -18.05 16.94
C ASN A 209 -1.42 -16.63 16.44
N CYS A 210 -0.45 -15.74 16.24
CA CYS A 210 -0.70 -14.41 15.71
C CYS A 210 -1.20 -14.48 14.25
N LEU A 211 -0.69 -15.42 13.45
CA LEU A 211 -1.09 -15.60 12.06
C LEU A 211 -2.51 -16.16 11.93
N ASP A 212 -2.92 -17.09 12.80
CA ASP A 212 -4.29 -17.61 12.84
C ASP A 212 -5.29 -16.53 13.31
N ARG A 213 -4.89 -15.71 14.30
CA ARG A 213 -5.69 -14.54 14.70
C ARG A 213 -5.83 -13.53 13.56
N ALA A 214 -4.75 -13.28 12.80
CA ALA A 214 -4.79 -12.41 11.63
C ALA A 214 -5.79 -12.92 10.58
N LEU A 215 -5.82 -14.23 10.30
CA LEU A 215 -6.82 -14.83 9.39
C LEU A 215 -8.25 -14.61 9.87
N THR A 216 -8.50 -14.70 11.18
CA THR A 216 -9.82 -14.44 11.79
C THR A 216 -10.21 -12.97 11.60
N HIS A 217 -9.32 -12.03 11.91
CA HIS A 217 -9.58 -10.61 11.72
C HIS A 217 -9.82 -10.24 10.25
N TYR A 218 -9.09 -10.81 9.30
CA TYR A 218 -9.38 -10.61 7.88
C TYR A 218 -10.78 -11.12 7.49
N LYS A 219 -11.21 -12.28 8.03
CA LYS A 219 -12.57 -12.80 7.79
C LYS A 219 -13.63 -11.82 8.26
N GLU A 220 -13.47 -11.30 9.47
CA GLU A 220 -14.40 -10.33 10.06
C GLU A 220 -14.39 -9.01 9.29
N ALA A 221 -13.21 -8.52 8.87
CA ALA A 221 -13.08 -7.32 8.05
C ALA A 221 -13.83 -7.44 6.72
N ALA A 222 -13.65 -8.54 6.00
CA ALA A 222 -14.36 -8.79 4.73
C ALA A 222 -15.88 -8.76 4.93
N PHE A 223 -16.38 -9.43 5.98
CA PHE A 223 -17.80 -9.40 6.33
C PHE A 223 -18.31 -7.98 6.58
N GLN A 224 -17.58 -7.15 7.36
CA GLN A 224 -17.99 -5.77 7.65
C GLN A 224 -18.04 -4.91 6.38
N PHE A 225 -17.09 -5.05 5.47
CA PHE A 225 -17.10 -4.32 4.21
C PHE A 225 -18.23 -4.77 3.28
N GLU A 226 -18.56 -6.05 3.26
CA GLU A 226 -19.71 -6.58 2.50
C GLU A 226 -21.03 -6.01 3.03
N GLN A 227 -21.20 -5.86 4.36
CA GLN A 227 -22.41 -5.29 4.97
C GLN A 227 -22.68 -3.84 4.50
N VAL A 228 -21.66 -3.06 4.21
CA VAL A 228 -21.80 -1.70 3.70
C VAL A 228 -21.69 -1.62 2.16
N GLY A 229 -21.67 -2.75 1.47
CA GLY A 229 -21.56 -2.80 0.01
C GLY A 229 -20.19 -2.36 -0.52
N ASN A 230 -19.17 -2.28 0.33
CA ASN A 230 -17.83 -1.88 -0.10
C ASN A 230 -17.04 -3.09 -0.61
N LEU A 231 -17.43 -3.58 -1.78
CA LEU A 231 -16.85 -4.77 -2.40
C LEU A 231 -15.36 -4.61 -2.76
N ARG A 232 -14.89 -3.38 -2.99
CA ARG A 232 -13.46 -3.13 -3.27
C ARG A 232 -12.59 -3.47 -2.06
N TYR A 233 -12.96 -2.99 -0.85
CA TYR A 233 -12.22 -3.32 0.36
C TYR A 233 -12.39 -4.77 0.77
N ALA A 234 -13.57 -5.35 0.58
CA ALA A 234 -13.77 -6.79 0.77
C ALA A 234 -12.82 -7.61 -0.12
N ALA A 235 -12.70 -7.27 -1.41
CA ALA A 235 -11.79 -7.91 -2.34
C ALA A 235 -10.32 -7.76 -1.93
N ALA A 236 -9.90 -6.56 -1.50
CA ALA A 236 -8.54 -6.33 -1.02
C ALA A 236 -8.21 -7.18 0.22
N VAL A 237 -9.16 -7.29 1.16
CA VAL A 237 -9.00 -8.14 2.37
C VAL A 237 -8.94 -9.62 2.00
N GLU A 238 -9.75 -10.07 1.04
CA GLU A 238 -9.71 -11.46 0.54
C GLU A 238 -8.35 -11.76 -0.14
N ASN A 239 -7.78 -10.80 -0.89
CA ASN A 239 -6.43 -10.93 -1.44
C ASN A 239 -5.37 -11.03 -0.33
N ASN A 240 -5.42 -10.16 0.69
CA ASN A 240 -4.49 -10.20 1.82
C ASN A 240 -4.58 -11.53 2.59
N ARG A 241 -5.80 -12.04 2.77
CA ARG A 241 -6.06 -13.35 3.38
C ARG A 241 -5.47 -14.49 2.55
N GLY A 242 -5.67 -14.44 1.23
CA GLY A 242 -5.07 -15.39 0.28
C GLY A 242 -3.55 -15.38 0.36
N HIS A 243 -2.95 -14.20 0.41
CA HIS A 243 -1.50 -14.03 0.54
C HIS A 243 -0.97 -14.58 1.89
N LEU A 244 -1.67 -14.33 3.01
CA LEU A 244 -1.28 -14.90 4.30
C LEU A 244 -1.36 -16.44 4.29
N LEU A 245 -2.43 -17.01 3.71
CA LEU A 245 -2.58 -18.47 3.55
C LEU A 245 -1.49 -19.07 2.67
N LEU A 246 -1.07 -18.34 1.62
CA LEU A 246 0.08 -18.70 0.80
C LEU A 246 1.36 -18.81 1.63
N SER A 247 1.66 -17.82 2.47
CA SER A 247 2.84 -17.83 3.35
C SER A 247 2.82 -18.97 4.38
N LEU A 248 1.63 -19.47 4.71
CA LEU A 248 1.39 -20.64 5.56
C LEU A 248 1.40 -21.97 4.80
N ASN A 249 1.69 -21.98 3.49
CA ASN A 249 1.60 -23.14 2.59
C ASN A 249 0.20 -23.78 2.51
N ARG A 250 -0.86 -23.05 2.88
CA ARG A 250 -2.27 -23.49 2.79
C ARG A 250 -2.81 -23.18 1.39
N PHE A 251 -2.23 -23.79 0.36
CA PHE A 251 -2.42 -23.43 -1.06
C PHE A 251 -3.87 -23.56 -1.55
N ALA A 252 -4.60 -24.59 -1.10
CA ALA A 252 -6.01 -24.78 -1.52
C ALA A 252 -6.90 -23.64 -1.02
N GLU A 253 -6.74 -23.25 0.24
CA GLU A 253 -7.51 -22.16 0.84
C GLU A 253 -7.09 -20.81 0.25
N SER A 254 -5.78 -20.58 0.08
CA SER A 254 -5.27 -19.40 -0.62
C SER A 254 -5.93 -19.24 -2.00
N THR A 255 -5.98 -20.33 -2.79
CA THR A 255 -6.62 -20.32 -4.12
C THR A 255 -8.09 -19.89 -4.06
N ALA A 256 -8.85 -20.38 -3.06
CA ALA A 256 -10.26 -20.04 -2.92
C ALA A 256 -10.46 -18.54 -2.65
N HIS A 257 -9.67 -17.98 -1.73
CA HIS A 257 -9.74 -16.55 -1.38
C HIS A 257 -9.27 -15.64 -2.51
N LEU A 258 -8.18 -15.98 -3.21
CA LEU A 258 -7.71 -15.23 -4.36
C LEU A 258 -8.72 -15.23 -5.52
N LYS A 259 -9.35 -16.37 -5.80
CA LYS A 259 -10.43 -16.42 -6.80
C LYS A 259 -11.62 -15.53 -6.43
N ARG A 260 -12.00 -15.50 -5.14
CA ARG A 260 -13.06 -14.61 -4.64
C ARG A 260 -12.66 -13.14 -4.81
N ALA A 261 -11.46 -12.76 -4.40
CA ALA A 261 -10.93 -11.41 -4.58
C ALA A 261 -10.98 -10.97 -6.06
N ARG A 262 -10.49 -11.84 -6.95
CA ARG A 262 -10.47 -11.56 -8.39
C ARG A 262 -11.87 -11.39 -8.97
N MET A 263 -12.83 -12.22 -8.53
CA MET A 263 -14.24 -12.11 -8.93
C MET A 263 -14.81 -10.74 -8.53
N LEU A 264 -14.63 -10.33 -7.27
CA LEU A 264 -15.14 -9.05 -6.76
C LEU A 264 -14.51 -7.86 -7.49
N PHE A 265 -13.20 -7.86 -7.74
CA PHE A 265 -12.56 -6.80 -8.53
C PHE A 265 -13.05 -6.78 -9.98
N SER A 266 -13.31 -7.95 -10.58
CA SER A 266 -13.85 -8.04 -11.94
C SER A 266 -15.26 -7.47 -12.04
N GLU A 267 -16.12 -7.72 -11.06
CA GLU A 267 -17.47 -7.13 -10.96
C GLU A 267 -17.43 -5.60 -10.86
N LEU A 268 -16.41 -5.06 -10.22
CA LEU A 268 -16.16 -3.62 -10.09
C LEU A 268 -15.45 -3.02 -11.31
N VAL A 269 -15.11 -3.83 -12.31
CA VAL A 269 -14.25 -3.42 -13.46
C VAL A 269 -12.92 -2.81 -12.98
N ASP A 270 -12.44 -3.25 -11.81
CA ASP A 270 -11.16 -2.83 -11.24
C ASP A 270 -10.02 -3.67 -11.79
N THR A 271 -9.49 -3.26 -12.93
CA THR A 271 -8.40 -3.96 -13.61
C THR A 271 -7.10 -3.99 -12.79
N ILE A 272 -6.83 -2.94 -12.01
CA ILE A 272 -5.64 -2.86 -11.15
C ILE A 272 -5.77 -3.85 -9.98
N GLY A 273 -6.94 -3.89 -9.33
CA GLY A 273 -7.22 -4.89 -8.30
C GLY A 273 -7.11 -6.32 -8.83
N CYS A 274 -7.60 -6.58 -10.06
CA CYS A 274 -7.41 -7.87 -10.71
C CYS A 274 -5.93 -8.20 -10.92
N ALA A 275 -5.12 -7.24 -11.37
CA ALA A 275 -3.69 -7.44 -11.60
C ALA A 275 -2.93 -7.73 -10.30
N GLN A 276 -3.28 -7.10 -9.18
CA GLN A 276 -2.72 -7.42 -7.86
C GLN A 276 -3.02 -8.87 -7.44
N VAL A 277 -4.26 -9.31 -7.66
CA VAL A 277 -4.63 -10.71 -7.37
C VAL A 277 -3.92 -11.69 -8.31
N ASP A 278 -3.82 -11.37 -9.60
CA ASP A 278 -3.12 -12.20 -10.59
C ASP A 278 -1.62 -12.33 -10.24
N GLU A 279 -1.00 -11.28 -9.72
CA GLU A 279 0.37 -11.32 -9.18
C GLU A 279 0.47 -12.26 -7.96
N THR A 280 -0.45 -12.15 -6.98
CA THR A 280 -0.48 -13.05 -5.81
C THR A 280 -0.75 -14.50 -6.23
N MET A 281 -1.60 -14.73 -7.24
CA MET A 281 -1.81 -16.05 -7.82
C MET A 281 -0.56 -16.60 -8.51
N ALA A 282 0.22 -15.74 -9.18
CA ALA A 282 1.49 -16.13 -9.76
C ALA A 282 2.48 -16.59 -8.68
N GLN A 283 2.56 -15.88 -7.56
CA GLN A 283 3.36 -16.31 -6.40
C GLN A 283 2.87 -17.67 -5.85
N LEU A 284 1.57 -17.88 -5.74
CA LEU A 284 0.97 -19.14 -5.30
C LEU A 284 1.38 -20.31 -6.24
N TYR A 285 1.29 -20.10 -7.55
CA TYR A 285 1.68 -21.09 -8.53
C TYR A 285 3.19 -21.36 -8.49
N LEU A 286 3.99 -20.32 -8.31
CA LEU A 286 5.44 -20.43 -8.14
C LEU A 286 5.80 -21.28 -6.92
N CYS A 287 5.20 -20.99 -5.75
CA CYS A 287 5.45 -21.74 -4.52
C CYS A 287 4.97 -23.19 -4.60
N SER A 288 3.93 -23.47 -5.38
CA SER A 288 3.41 -24.84 -5.60
C SER A 288 4.10 -25.57 -6.75
N GLY A 289 5.18 -25.01 -7.35
CA GLY A 289 5.96 -25.63 -8.42
C GLY A 289 5.29 -25.64 -9.79
N ARG A 290 4.19 -24.88 -9.97
CA ARG A 290 3.42 -24.82 -11.21
C ARG A 290 3.87 -23.59 -12.05
N TYR A 291 5.10 -23.65 -12.55
CA TYR A 291 5.80 -22.49 -13.13
C TYR A 291 5.14 -21.93 -14.38
N GLU A 292 4.55 -22.79 -15.23
CA GLU A 292 3.86 -22.35 -16.46
C GLU A 292 2.58 -21.58 -16.13
N LEU A 293 1.83 -22.01 -15.10
CA LEU A 293 0.66 -21.26 -14.62
C LEU A 293 1.06 -19.96 -13.94
N ALA A 294 2.18 -19.96 -13.22
CA ALA A 294 2.75 -18.74 -12.64
C ALA A 294 3.10 -17.73 -13.74
N GLN A 295 3.71 -18.20 -14.85
CA GLN A 295 4.05 -17.33 -15.98
C GLN A 295 2.78 -16.74 -16.63
N GLN A 296 1.75 -17.55 -16.86
CA GLN A 296 0.50 -17.05 -17.44
C GLN A 296 -0.15 -15.96 -16.57
N ALA A 297 -0.21 -16.18 -15.27
CA ALA A 297 -0.80 -15.23 -14.33
C ALA A 297 0.01 -13.93 -14.26
N ILE A 298 1.35 -14.02 -14.20
CA ILE A 298 2.19 -12.83 -14.06
C ILE A 298 2.25 -12.00 -15.36
N GLU A 299 2.18 -12.62 -16.53
CA GLU A 299 2.11 -11.89 -17.80
C GLU A 299 0.84 -11.05 -17.89
N LEU A 300 -0.29 -11.58 -17.42
CA LEU A 300 -1.55 -10.83 -17.37
C LEU A 300 -1.44 -9.62 -16.42
N ALA A 301 -0.87 -9.82 -15.22
CA ALA A 301 -0.64 -8.75 -14.26
C ALA A 301 0.29 -7.66 -14.83
N VAL A 302 1.44 -8.03 -15.37
CA VAL A 302 2.41 -7.08 -15.96
C VAL A 302 1.78 -6.30 -17.11
N THR A 303 1.09 -6.98 -18.04
CA THR A 303 0.42 -6.33 -19.17
C THR A 303 -0.60 -5.29 -18.71
N THR A 304 -1.38 -5.61 -17.68
CA THR A 304 -2.39 -4.69 -17.12
C THR A 304 -1.75 -3.50 -16.43
N LEU A 305 -0.63 -3.71 -15.72
CA LEU A 305 0.06 -2.66 -14.97
C LEU A 305 0.93 -1.76 -15.86
N GLU A 306 1.33 -2.22 -17.04
CA GLU A 306 2.07 -1.41 -18.01
C GLU A 306 1.23 -0.21 -18.47
N GLY A 307 1.76 0.99 -18.27
CA GLY A 307 1.08 2.24 -18.66
C GLY A 307 -0.08 2.67 -17.73
N SER A 308 -0.38 1.90 -16.68
CA SER A 308 -1.42 2.26 -15.71
C SER A 308 -1.01 3.43 -14.79
N GLY A 309 0.29 3.70 -14.65
CA GLY A 309 0.85 4.62 -13.67
C GLY A 309 1.13 3.99 -12.30
N GLU A 310 0.78 2.72 -12.10
CA GLU A 310 0.98 1.97 -10.86
C GLU A 310 2.38 1.33 -10.80
N ASP A 311 3.43 2.18 -10.89
CA ASP A 311 4.83 1.75 -10.99
C ASP A 311 5.29 0.85 -9.82
N ALA A 312 4.76 1.03 -8.60
CA ALA A 312 5.12 0.17 -7.47
C ALA A 312 4.62 -1.25 -7.68
N LEU A 313 3.36 -1.40 -8.08
CA LEU A 313 2.78 -2.71 -8.39
C LEU A 313 3.47 -3.35 -9.61
N LEU A 314 3.79 -2.54 -10.62
CA LEU A 314 4.55 -3.01 -11.78
C LEU A 314 5.94 -3.52 -11.38
N ALA A 315 6.64 -2.83 -10.48
CA ALA A 315 7.95 -3.27 -9.99
C ALA A 315 7.87 -4.62 -9.25
N GLU A 316 6.83 -4.82 -8.43
CA GLU A 316 6.58 -6.10 -7.76
C GLU A 316 6.26 -7.21 -8.76
N ALA A 317 5.34 -6.96 -9.69
CA ALA A 317 4.99 -7.93 -10.73
C ALA A 317 6.21 -8.31 -11.60
N LEU A 318 7.03 -7.33 -11.98
CA LEU A 318 8.29 -7.61 -12.71
C LEU A 318 9.28 -8.42 -11.87
N THR A 319 9.36 -8.17 -10.57
CA THR A 319 10.22 -8.94 -9.65
C THR A 319 9.77 -10.39 -9.57
N THR A 320 8.47 -10.65 -9.41
CA THR A 320 7.88 -12.00 -9.44
C THR A 320 8.08 -12.66 -10.80
N ARG A 321 7.89 -11.92 -11.90
CA ARG A 321 8.15 -12.42 -13.26
C ARG A 321 9.60 -12.88 -13.43
N GLY A 322 10.55 -12.05 -12.99
CA GLY A 322 11.98 -12.38 -13.06
C GLY A 322 12.32 -13.67 -12.31
N LEU A 323 11.74 -13.85 -11.11
CA LEU A 323 11.91 -15.08 -10.34
C LEU A 323 11.30 -16.31 -11.04
N ILE A 324 10.11 -16.17 -11.64
CA ILE A 324 9.46 -17.24 -12.41
C ILE A 324 10.34 -17.65 -13.60
N LEU A 325 10.88 -16.70 -14.34
CA LEU A 325 11.80 -16.95 -15.46
C LEU A 325 13.06 -17.69 -15.01
N CYS A 326 13.61 -17.36 -13.83
CA CYS A 326 14.73 -18.12 -13.26
C CYS A 326 14.34 -19.58 -12.97
N ARG A 327 13.13 -19.83 -12.46
CA ARG A 327 12.62 -21.19 -12.17
C ARG A 327 12.34 -22.00 -13.42
N LEU A 328 11.96 -21.33 -14.51
CA LEU A 328 11.80 -21.92 -15.85
C LEU A 328 13.13 -22.12 -16.59
N GLU A 329 14.25 -21.74 -15.98
CA GLU A 329 15.60 -21.75 -16.58
C GLU A 329 15.77 -20.75 -17.76
N HIS A 330 14.84 -19.80 -17.94
CA HIS A 330 14.90 -18.72 -18.93
C HIS A 330 15.78 -17.55 -18.46
N ARG A 331 16.99 -17.85 -18.01
CA ARG A 331 17.87 -16.91 -17.29
C ARG A 331 18.29 -15.71 -18.13
N GLN A 332 18.41 -15.88 -19.46
CA GLN A 332 18.73 -14.77 -20.36
C GLN A 332 17.62 -13.69 -20.40
N GLU A 333 16.37 -14.10 -20.19
CA GLU A 333 15.23 -13.21 -20.12
C GLU A 333 15.02 -12.66 -18.68
N ALA A 334 15.35 -13.46 -17.66
CA ALA A 334 15.16 -13.10 -16.26
C ALA A 334 15.98 -11.86 -15.85
N LYS A 335 17.25 -11.79 -16.24
CA LYS A 335 18.15 -10.69 -15.87
C LYS A 335 17.63 -9.31 -16.30
N PRO A 336 17.32 -9.05 -17.60
CA PRO A 336 16.79 -7.74 -18.02
C PRO A 336 15.45 -7.39 -17.37
N VAL A 337 14.62 -8.40 -17.04
CA VAL A 337 13.35 -8.19 -16.32
C VAL A 337 13.60 -7.72 -14.88
N LEU A 338 14.50 -8.37 -14.14
CA LEU A 338 14.87 -7.97 -12.78
C LEU A 338 15.55 -6.59 -12.73
N GLU A 339 16.42 -6.29 -13.69
CA GLU A 339 17.00 -4.96 -13.84
C GLU A 339 15.94 -3.89 -14.15
N ARG A 340 14.92 -4.23 -14.95
CA ARG A 340 13.78 -3.36 -15.20
C ARG A 340 12.95 -3.16 -13.92
N ALA A 341 12.68 -4.22 -13.16
CA ALA A 341 11.99 -4.17 -11.87
C ALA A 341 12.70 -3.18 -10.93
N ARG A 342 14.02 -3.32 -10.77
CA ARG A 342 14.85 -2.39 -9.98
C ARG A 342 14.66 -0.93 -10.43
N ARG A 343 14.84 -0.65 -11.74
CA ARG A 343 14.71 0.72 -12.27
C ARG A 343 13.32 1.32 -12.05
N VAL A 344 12.26 0.49 -12.21
CA VAL A 344 10.88 0.94 -11.96
C VAL A 344 10.69 1.24 -10.47
N ALA A 345 11.17 0.38 -9.58
CA ALA A 345 11.12 0.59 -8.13
C ALA A 345 11.88 1.85 -7.70
N GLU A 346 13.08 2.08 -8.22
CA GLU A 346 13.87 3.30 -7.94
C GLU A 346 13.15 4.58 -8.40
N ARG A 347 12.56 4.59 -9.59
CA ARG A 347 11.79 5.74 -10.09
C ARG A 347 10.65 6.10 -9.16
N CYS A 348 10.06 5.12 -8.53
CA CYS A 348 8.96 5.32 -7.61
C CYS A 348 9.36 5.51 -6.15
N GLY A 349 10.67 5.53 -5.87
CA GLY A 349 11.18 5.69 -4.52
C GLY A 349 11.06 4.43 -3.66
N ASP A 350 10.66 3.27 -4.22
CA ASP A 350 10.62 1.99 -3.52
C ASP A 350 12.02 1.37 -3.44
N ARG A 351 12.79 1.83 -2.46
CA ARG A 351 14.14 1.31 -2.20
C ARG A 351 14.15 -0.17 -1.82
N GLU A 352 13.14 -0.60 -1.07
CA GLU A 352 12.99 -1.98 -0.61
C GLU A 352 12.72 -2.90 -1.81
N GLY A 353 11.78 -2.55 -2.69
CA GLY A 353 11.50 -3.30 -3.92
C GLY A 353 12.68 -3.36 -4.87
N ALA A 354 13.38 -2.23 -5.07
CA ALA A 354 14.61 -2.19 -5.87
C ALA A 354 15.67 -3.15 -5.33
N GLY A 355 15.88 -3.13 -4.01
CA GLY A 355 16.82 -4.04 -3.35
C GLY A 355 16.41 -5.50 -3.48
N ARG A 356 15.12 -5.84 -3.34
CA ARG A 356 14.60 -7.20 -3.51
C ARG A 356 14.90 -7.78 -4.90
N ALA A 357 14.74 -6.97 -5.95
CA ALA A 357 15.08 -7.40 -7.32
C ALA A 357 16.57 -7.76 -7.46
N LEU A 358 17.47 -7.00 -6.80
CA LEU A 358 18.91 -7.30 -6.78
C LEU A 358 19.22 -8.56 -5.98
N LEU A 359 18.54 -8.79 -4.84
CA LEU A 359 18.73 -10.02 -4.07
C LEU A 359 18.39 -11.27 -4.90
N ILE A 360 17.29 -11.23 -5.67
CA ILE A 360 16.90 -12.33 -6.56
C ILE A 360 17.97 -12.55 -7.65
N LEU A 361 18.54 -11.49 -8.23
CA LEU A 361 19.65 -11.63 -9.18
C LEU A 361 20.83 -12.36 -8.56
N ILE A 362 21.19 -12.07 -7.32
CA ILE A 362 22.28 -12.75 -6.62
C ILE A 362 21.89 -14.19 -6.30
N GLU A 363 20.74 -14.41 -5.69
CA GLU A 363 20.28 -15.73 -5.24
C GLU A 363 20.14 -16.74 -6.39
N GLU A 364 19.61 -16.29 -7.54
CA GLU A 364 19.28 -17.19 -8.65
C GLU A 364 20.36 -17.24 -9.75
N MET A 365 21.22 -16.22 -9.83
CA MET A 365 22.14 -16.07 -10.97
C MET A 365 23.61 -15.84 -10.58
N CYS A 366 23.97 -15.92 -9.30
CA CYS A 366 25.32 -15.63 -8.80
C CYS A 366 26.43 -16.31 -9.62
N ASP A 367 26.24 -17.57 -10.00
CA ASP A 367 27.25 -18.34 -10.73
C ASP A 367 27.45 -17.91 -12.19
N GLN A 368 26.49 -17.13 -12.75
CA GLN A 368 26.50 -16.68 -14.15
C GLN A 368 26.97 -15.23 -14.30
N LEU A 369 26.99 -14.50 -13.20
CA LEU A 369 27.46 -13.11 -13.19
C LEU A 369 29.00 -13.07 -13.15
N ALA A 370 29.60 -12.10 -13.84
CA ALA A 370 31.01 -11.81 -13.73
C ALA A 370 31.38 -11.31 -12.31
N ASP A 371 32.62 -11.52 -11.88
CA ASP A 371 33.05 -11.12 -10.52
C ASP A 371 32.83 -9.64 -10.22
N ASP A 372 33.11 -8.77 -11.19
CA ASP A 372 32.92 -7.34 -11.03
C ASP A 372 31.43 -6.97 -10.94
N GLU A 373 30.63 -7.60 -11.76
CA GLU A 373 29.16 -7.42 -11.78
C GLU A 373 28.53 -7.91 -10.47
N ARG A 374 28.93 -9.07 -9.94
CA ARG A 374 28.47 -9.54 -8.62
C ARG A 374 28.75 -8.54 -7.51
N ARG A 375 29.95 -7.97 -7.50
CA ARG A 375 30.37 -6.96 -6.50
C ARG A 375 29.56 -5.69 -6.64
N GLU A 376 29.32 -5.24 -7.86
CA GLU A 376 28.51 -4.05 -8.13
C GLU A 376 27.06 -4.22 -7.67
N ILE A 377 26.41 -5.34 -8.05
CA ILE A 377 25.05 -5.68 -7.62
C ILE A 377 24.97 -5.79 -6.09
N GLY A 378 25.95 -6.45 -5.46
CA GLY A 378 26.03 -6.56 -3.99
C GLY A 378 26.18 -5.22 -3.29
N ALA A 379 27.00 -4.31 -3.82
CA ALA A 379 27.18 -2.97 -3.30
C ALA A 379 25.87 -2.15 -3.42
N GLN A 380 25.21 -2.22 -4.57
CA GLN A 380 23.90 -1.55 -4.79
C GLN A 380 22.82 -2.10 -3.86
N ALA A 381 22.71 -3.43 -3.71
CA ALA A 381 21.78 -4.06 -2.78
C ALA A 381 22.04 -3.62 -1.33
N ASN A 382 23.31 -3.58 -0.91
CA ASN A 382 23.68 -3.10 0.42
C ASN A 382 23.32 -1.62 0.63
N GLN A 383 23.56 -0.77 -0.36
CA GLN A 383 23.20 0.66 -0.30
C GLN A 383 21.68 0.86 -0.14
N LEU A 384 20.87 0.02 -0.78
CA LEU A 384 19.42 0.12 -0.74
C LEU A 384 18.83 -0.45 0.56
N LEU A 385 19.36 -1.58 1.06
CA LEU A 385 18.73 -2.43 2.08
C LEU A 385 19.43 -2.45 3.44
N ALA A 386 20.64 -1.87 3.60
CA ALA A 386 21.38 -1.91 4.87
C ALA A 386 20.57 -1.37 6.06
N ASN A 387 19.72 -0.38 5.81
CA ASN A 387 18.85 0.25 6.79
C ASN A 387 17.38 -0.22 6.71
N SER A 388 17.12 -1.35 6.04
CA SER A 388 15.76 -1.91 5.98
C SER A 388 15.24 -2.20 7.39
N GLN A 389 14.00 -1.84 7.66
CA GLN A 389 13.35 -2.16 8.93
C GLN A 389 12.95 -3.64 9.02
N GLN A 390 12.89 -4.34 7.89
CA GLN A 390 12.52 -5.75 7.81
C GLN A 390 13.72 -6.65 8.13
N GLN A 391 13.66 -7.35 9.24
CA GLN A 391 14.72 -8.29 9.67
C GLN A 391 15.00 -9.36 8.60
N ALA A 392 13.94 -9.93 8.02
CA ALA A 392 14.06 -10.95 6.97
C ALA A 392 14.84 -10.45 5.75
N THR A 393 14.60 -9.19 5.34
CA THR A 393 15.33 -8.56 4.23
C THR A 393 16.81 -8.38 4.57
N ARG A 394 17.12 -7.92 5.79
CA ARG A 394 18.51 -7.78 6.24
C ARG A 394 19.24 -9.12 6.29
N GLU A 395 18.57 -10.18 6.73
CA GLU A 395 19.14 -11.54 6.75
C GLU A 395 19.38 -12.08 5.34
N ARG A 396 18.43 -11.84 4.39
CA ARG A 396 18.63 -12.19 2.99
C ARG A 396 19.82 -11.44 2.39
N LEU A 397 19.90 -10.13 2.62
CA LEU A 397 21.03 -9.30 2.16
C LEU A 397 22.37 -9.89 2.66
N ARG A 398 22.48 -10.19 3.95
CA ARG A 398 23.69 -10.79 4.52
C ARG A 398 24.06 -12.08 3.81
N LYS A 399 23.10 -13.01 3.63
CA LYS A 399 23.33 -14.26 2.91
C LYS A 399 23.82 -14.03 1.47
N CYS A 400 23.23 -13.08 0.77
CA CYS A 400 23.65 -12.72 -0.59
C CYS A 400 25.09 -12.16 -0.62
N LEU A 401 25.46 -11.33 0.33
CA LEU A 401 26.83 -10.79 0.44
C LEU A 401 27.84 -11.90 0.76
N ASP A 402 27.50 -12.87 1.63
CA ASP A 402 28.29 -14.05 1.94
C ASP A 402 28.47 -14.91 0.67
N MET A 403 27.41 -15.14 -0.11
CA MET A 403 27.48 -15.88 -1.39
C MET A 403 28.45 -15.22 -2.38
N ILE A 404 28.42 -13.89 -2.50
CA ILE A 404 29.36 -13.13 -3.36
C ILE A 404 30.80 -13.30 -2.88
N ALA A 405 31.04 -13.18 -1.57
CA ALA A 405 32.37 -13.33 -0.97
C ALA A 405 32.95 -14.77 -1.18
N GLU A 406 32.11 -15.77 -1.01
CA GLU A 406 32.50 -17.18 -1.29
C GLU A 406 32.79 -17.39 -2.78
N ALA A 407 31.93 -16.90 -3.69
CA ALA A 407 32.14 -17.01 -5.12
C ALA A 407 33.47 -16.36 -5.55
N HIS A 408 33.77 -15.15 -5.04
CA HIS A 408 35.04 -14.48 -5.27
C HIS A 408 36.25 -15.28 -4.75
N SER A 409 36.16 -15.84 -3.56
CA SER A 409 37.20 -16.66 -2.98
C SER A 409 37.49 -17.93 -3.81
N ARG A 410 36.43 -18.52 -4.43
CA ARG A 410 36.55 -19.68 -5.32
C ARG A 410 37.18 -19.29 -6.66
N THR A 411 36.77 -18.16 -7.25
CA THR A 411 37.38 -17.66 -8.49
C THR A 411 38.87 -17.43 -8.31
N LYS A 412 39.32 -16.85 -7.18
CA LYS A 412 40.74 -16.70 -6.83
C LYS A 412 41.47 -18.04 -6.64
N ARG A 413 40.84 -19.04 -5.98
CA ARG A 413 41.42 -20.37 -5.82
C ARG A 413 41.53 -21.14 -7.14
N ASN A 414 40.52 -20.96 -8.03
CA ASN A 414 40.51 -21.62 -9.34
C ASN A 414 41.44 -20.92 -10.35
N ALA A 415 41.68 -19.63 -10.24
CA ALA A 415 42.75 -18.91 -10.97
C ALA A 415 44.13 -19.49 -10.58
N ASN A 416 44.29 -20.02 -9.34
CA ASN A 416 45.49 -20.66 -8.85
C ASN A 416 45.52 -22.18 -9.07
N ARG A 417 44.40 -22.81 -9.45
CA ARG A 417 44.32 -24.27 -9.77
C ARG A 417 43.59 -24.42 -11.09
N ARG A 418 44.32 -24.74 -12.14
CA ARG A 418 43.73 -25.10 -13.43
C ARG A 418 42.79 -26.32 -13.27
N PHE A 419 41.52 -26.12 -13.58
CA PHE A 419 40.47 -27.08 -13.93
C PHE A 419 40.24 -28.30 -13.04
N THR A 420 39.12 -28.28 -12.26
CA THR A 420 38.26 -29.47 -12.11
C THR A 420 36.81 -29.03 -11.91
N HIS A 421 35.95 -29.54 -12.79
CA HIS A 421 34.49 -29.36 -12.70
C HIS A 421 33.93 -29.98 -11.42
N ARG A 422 33.23 -29.21 -10.57
CA ARG A 422 32.27 -29.73 -9.60
C ARG A 422 30.96 -28.95 -9.68
N LYS A 423 29.88 -29.70 -9.98
CA LYS A 423 28.48 -29.22 -9.87
C LYS A 423 28.17 -28.94 -8.41
N TRP A 424 27.50 -27.81 -8.17
CA TRP A 424 27.03 -27.42 -6.85
C TRP A 424 25.84 -28.26 -6.40
N PRO A 425 25.69 -28.58 -5.11
CA PRO A 425 24.44 -29.12 -4.60
C PRO A 425 23.35 -28.04 -4.60
N ARG A 426 22.23 -28.35 -5.22
CA ARG A 426 21.01 -27.53 -5.14
C ARG A 426 20.59 -27.41 -3.68
N LEU A 427 20.50 -26.21 -3.13
CA LEU A 427 19.86 -25.95 -1.85
C LEU A 427 18.38 -26.29 -1.96
N ALA A 428 18.04 -27.52 -1.49
CA ALA A 428 16.65 -27.95 -1.34
C ALA A 428 16.12 -27.38 -0.02
N SER A 429 15.59 -26.20 -0.04
CA SER A 429 14.51 -25.74 0.85
C SER A 429 14.16 -24.30 0.48
N CYS A 430 13.18 -24.14 -0.40
CA CYS A 430 12.49 -22.88 -0.57
C CYS A 430 11.61 -22.63 0.66
N ARG A 431 12.18 -22.05 1.72
CA ARG A 431 11.38 -21.18 2.59
C ARG A 431 11.49 -19.80 2.00
N LEU A 432 10.61 -19.49 1.05
CA LEU A 432 10.37 -18.14 0.64
C LEU A 432 9.80 -17.39 1.86
N ALA A 433 10.66 -16.62 2.54
CA ALA A 433 10.18 -15.50 3.30
C ALA A 433 9.72 -14.47 2.26
N LEU A 434 8.47 -14.58 1.82
CA LEU A 434 7.83 -13.58 1.00
C LEU A 434 7.77 -12.30 1.82
N PRO A 435 8.23 -11.16 1.31
CA PRO A 435 8.06 -9.89 1.99
C PRO A 435 6.57 -9.61 2.13
N ILE A 436 6.20 -9.31 3.34
CA ILE A 436 4.85 -8.92 3.71
C ILE A 436 4.72 -7.44 3.32
N MET A 437 3.77 -7.13 2.49
CA MET A 437 3.34 -5.75 2.26
C MET A 437 2.61 -5.19 3.45
#